data_b39cd033bc4315a0fda682dc07035d49
#
_entry.id   b39cd033bc4315a0fda682dc07035d49
#
_cell.length_a   1.000
_cell.length_b   1.000
_cell.length_c   1.000
_cell.angle_alpha   90.00
_cell.angle_beta   90.00
_cell.angle_gamma   90.00
#
_symmetry.space_group_name_H-M   'P 1'
#
loop_
_entity.id
_entity.type
_entity.pdbx_description
1 polymer ?
#
loop_
_entity_poly.entity_id
_entity_poly.type
_entity_poly.pdbx_seq_one_letter_code
_entity_poly.pdbx_strand_id
1 'polypeptide(L)'
;MTKDVTESQPKQGVSQAAWFLAIMFLGYFAFTADRTVLSAMLQPLAKSLGIISTVSFGIAETAWLAAAQFIGVLTFVLLSGYFSDRYGHRRVILVGLVVFTAFTWLIGTAANFQEAFVYRLVSGFGEGLFWPAAMSAVANYFGRNKGLALGVFYAGFDLGGAAGNTIGSITFTLTADWRTAFYVAPLLGIPVIAGVFASKRTFSEAATRTGTLSIGKDALSLLKNRRVSAIMAFAFLATWASVWQVAYLPYYYRSVFGTSVAQSGLTAAAVLLAGMVGKTVFGRLSDSVRRDRLIMGLSVVVVGLYGVFFAASDLGLAITTAVAAGFFSSAIFPVMQALASDSSAGKTGTVLGLTTTFQSTAAVIGVLLPGALLASGVRWAFAFGAIVPAIAMAFASVLLRESRESGDIGLGRNDL
;
A
#
# COMPACT_ATOMS: atom_id res chain seq x y z
N MET A 1 -19.46 -46.82 -9.77
CA MET A 1 -20.47 -45.76 -9.54
C MET A 1 -19.81 -44.65 -8.79
N THR A 2 -19.11 -43.80 -9.50
CA THR A 2 -18.49 -42.57 -9.00
C THR A 2 -19.53 -41.45 -9.14
N LYS A 3 -20.03 -40.97 -8.03
CA LYS A 3 -20.90 -39.80 -8.00
C LYS A 3 -20.03 -38.55 -8.26
N ASP A 4 -20.19 -37.99 -9.46
CA ASP A 4 -19.79 -36.63 -9.76
C ASP A 4 -20.55 -35.65 -8.83
N VAL A 5 -19.86 -35.17 -7.80
CA VAL A 5 -20.32 -34.06 -6.97
C VAL A 5 -19.87 -32.78 -7.69
N THR A 6 -20.53 -32.44 -8.77
CA THR A 6 -20.53 -31.06 -9.28
C THR A 6 -21.41 -30.25 -8.35
N GLU A 7 -20.85 -29.75 -7.23
CA GLU A 7 -21.49 -28.72 -6.43
C GLU A 7 -21.77 -27.52 -7.34
N SER A 8 -23.03 -27.37 -7.73
CA SER A 8 -23.53 -26.17 -8.42
C SER A 8 -23.39 -24.99 -7.46
N GLN A 9 -22.39 -24.14 -7.72
CA GLN A 9 -22.30 -22.84 -7.03
C GLN A 9 -23.64 -22.11 -7.23
N PRO A 10 -24.27 -21.58 -6.17
CA PRO A 10 -25.50 -20.81 -6.30
C PRO A 10 -25.26 -19.68 -7.28
N LYS A 11 -26.18 -19.49 -8.24
CA LYS A 11 -26.16 -18.38 -9.21
C LYS A 11 -26.23 -17.07 -8.43
N GLN A 12 -25.07 -16.50 -8.10
CA GLN A 12 -24.97 -15.21 -7.44
C GLN A 12 -25.55 -14.15 -8.42
N GLY A 13 -26.49 -13.36 -7.94
CA GLY A 13 -27.03 -12.26 -8.74
C GLY A 13 -25.89 -11.28 -9.08
N VAL A 14 -25.70 -10.96 -10.36
CA VAL A 14 -24.65 -10.01 -10.84
C VAL A 14 -24.65 -8.72 -10.02
N SER A 15 -25.82 -8.26 -9.59
CA SER A 15 -26.03 -7.10 -8.73
C SER A 15 -25.35 -7.26 -7.35
N GLN A 16 -25.41 -8.45 -6.72
CA GLN A 16 -24.86 -8.69 -5.38
C GLN A 16 -23.33 -8.74 -5.41
N ALA A 17 -22.75 -9.36 -6.45
CA ALA A 17 -21.31 -9.40 -6.66
C ALA A 17 -20.73 -8.01 -6.95
N ALA A 18 -21.41 -7.23 -7.80
CA ALA A 18 -21.03 -5.84 -8.09
C ALA A 18 -21.11 -4.96 -6.85
N TRP A 19 -22.15 -5.09 -6.04
CA TRP A 19 -22.32 -4.37 -4.79
C TRP A 19 -21.19 -4.69 -3.78
N PHE A 20 -20.88 -5.98 -3.60
CA PHE A 20 -19.80 -6.40 -2.72
C PHE A 20 -18.45 -5.82 -3.15
N LEU A 21 -18.14 -5.90 -4.46
CA LEU A 21 -16.91 -5.36 -5.00
C LEU A 21 -16.84 -3.84 -4.86
N ALA A 22 -17.96 -3.14 -5.07
CA ALA A 22 -18.05 -1.69 -4.90
C ALA A 22 -17.78 -1.27 -3.45
N ILE A 23 -18.35 -1.98 -2.46
CA ILE A 23 -18.09 -1.70 -1.04
C ILE A 23 -16.61 -1.94 -0.70
N MET A 24 -16.00 -3.02 -1.20
CA MET A 24 -14.59 -3.31 -0.94
C MET A 24 -13.67 -2.30 -1.62
N PHE A 25 -13.97 -1.89 -2.84
CA PHE A 25 -13.30 -0.80 -3.54
C PHE A 25 -13.38 0.52 -2.76
N LEU A 26 -14.59 0.92 -2.34
CA LEU A 26 -14.79 2.14 -1.55
C LEU A 26 -14.11 2.05 -0.17
N GLY A 27 -14.03 0.86 0.43
CA GLY A 27 -13.28 0.65 1.65
C GLY A 27 -11.78 0.90 1.46
N TYR A 28 -11.21 0.40 0.38
CA TYR A 28 -9.79 0.62 0.08
C TYR A 28 -9.51 2.05 -0.38
N PHE A 29 -10.47 2.66 -1.06
CA PHE A 29 -10.46 4.09 -1.38
C PHE A 29 -10.42 4.95 -0.11
N ALA A 30 -11.34 4.72 0.85
CA ALA A 30 -11.38 5.46 2.11
C ALA A 30 -10.10 5.25 2.94
N PHE A 31 -9.60 4.01 3.01
CA PHE A 31 -8.34 3.64 3.63
C PHE A 31 -7.15 4.46 3.12
N THR A 32 -7.03 4.63 1.79
CA THR A 32 -5.88 5.34 1.22
C THR A 32 -6.08 6.85 1.27
N ALA A 33 -7.32 7.32 1.17
CA ALA A 33 -7.65 8.74 1.37
C ALA A 33 -7.24 9.21 2.76
N ASP A 34 -7.52 8.41 3.80
CA ASP A 34 -7.05 8.66 5.18
C ASP A 34 -5.54 8.81 5.27
N ARG A 35 -4.82 7.91 4.61
CA ARG A 35 -3.36 7.89 4.61
C ARG A 35 -2.76 9.14 3.98
N THR A 36 -3.28 9.57 2.84
CA THR A 36 -2.72 10.67 2.06
C THR A 36 -3.20 12.05 2.47
N VAL A 37 -4.31 12.14 3.20
CA VAL A 37 -4.72 13.40 3.84
C VAL A 37 -3.63 13.92 4.79
N LEU A 38 -2.98 13.05 5.56
CA LEU A 38 -1.84 13.46 6.38
C LEU A 38 -0.66 13.92 5.52
N SER A 39 -0.38 13.23 4.41
CA SER A 39 0.71 13.62 3.51
C SER A 39 0.56 15.08 3.05
N ALA A 40 -0.65 15.49 2.67
CA ALA A 40 -0.95 16.87 2.30
C ALA A 40 -0.87 17.85 3.49
N MET A 41 -1.28 17.40 4.68
CA MET A 41 -1.39 18.22 5.89
C MET A 41 -0.16 18.17 6.80
N LEU A 42 0.84 17.33 6.51
CA LEU A 42 1.98 17.09 7.41
C LEU A 42 2.69 18.37 7.82
N GLN A 43 2.95 19.28 6.90
CA GLN A 43 3.64 20.54 7.20
C GLN A 43 2.76 21.57 7.93
N PRO A 44 1.49 21.84 7.51
CA PRO A 44 0.60 22.71 8.30
C PRO A 44 0.37 22.20 9.72
N LEU A 45 0.15 20.91 9.89
CA LEU A 45 0.00 20.25 11.18
C LEU A 45 1.27 20.41 12.02
N ALA A 46 2.44 20.09 11.45
CA ALA A 46 3.72 20.21 12.13
C ALA A 46 4.03 21.64 12.59
N LYS A 47 3.68 22.63 11.75
CA LYS A 47 3.81 24.05 12.11
C LYS A 47 2.87 24.43 13.25
N SER A 48 1.63 23.97 13.21
CA SER A 48 0.62 24.26 14.23
C SER A 48 0.96 23.62 15.58
N LEU A 49 1.51 22.41 15.59
CA LEU A 49 1.91 21.71 16.82
C LEU A 49 3.35 22.03 17.28
N GLY A 50 4.07 22.91 16.57
CA GLY A 50 5.44 23.32 16.92
C GLY A 50 6.51 22.25 16.72
N ILE A 51 6.26 21.23 15.90
CA ILE A 51 7.16 20.06 15.73
C ILE A 51 8.02 20.08 14.46
N ILE A 52 8.03 21.19 13.73
CA ILE A 52 8.66 21.24 12.39
C ILE A 52 10.17 21.00 12.43
N SER A 53 10.83 21.42 13.52
CA SER A 53 12.27 21.27 13.74
C SER A 53 12.59 20.38 14.94
N THR A 54 11.59 19.77 15.55
CA THR A 54 11.79 18.94 16.75
C THR A 54 12.22 17.54 16.37
N VAL A 55 13.18 17.02 17.13
CA VAL A 55 13.80 15.71 16.91
C VAL A 55 13.61 14.85 18.16
N SER A 56 13.05 13.65 18.00
CA SER A 56 12.92 12.64 19.04
C SER A 56 13.66 11.37 18.63
N PHE A 57 14.54 10.86 19.51
CA PHE A 57 15.39 9.68 19.23
C PHE A 57 16.23 9.81 17.93
N GLY A 58 16.74 11.02 17.63
CA GLY A 58 17.54 11.29 16.44
C GLY A 58 16.75 11.36 15.13
N ILE A 59 15.42 11.33 15.19
CA ILE A 59 14.53 11.35 14.01
C ILE A 59 13.56 12.52 14.16
N ALA A 60 13.28 13.24 13.07
CA ALA A 60 12.33 14.34 13.07
C ALA A 60 10.94 13.86 13.50
N GLU A 61 10.24 14.63 14.38
CA GLU A 61 8.91 14.26 14.84
C GLU A 61 7.88 14.17 13.71
N THR A 62 8.05 14.95 12.64
CA THR A 62 7.25 14.82 11.41
C THR A 62 7.37 13.43 10.78
N ALA A 63 8.55 12.80 10.85
CA ALA A 63 8.76 11.44 10.34
C ALA A 63 8.15 10.39 11.27
N TRP A 64 8.25 10.59 12.59
CA TRP A 64 7.54 9.73 13.54
C TRP A 64 6.04 9.76 13.33
N LEU A 65 5.47 10.94 13.13
CA LEU A 65 4.03 11.09 12.86
C LEU A 65 3.61 10.42 11.56
N ALA A 66 4.42 10.57 10.50
CA ALA A 66 4.16 9.88 9.22
C ALA A 66 4.31 8.36 9.33
N ALA A 67 5.28 7.86 10.14
CA ALA A 67 5.52 6.44 10.34
C ALA A 67 4.51 5.77 11.28
N ALA A 68 3.90 6.51 12.21
CA ALA A 68 3.01 5.97 13.24
C ALA A 68 1.95 5.03 12.67
N GLN A 69 1.31 5.42 11.57
CA GLN A 69 0.30 4.59 10.89
C GLN A 69 0.89 3.30 10.32
N PHE A 70 2.06 3.36 9.68
CA PHE A 70 2.72 2.17 9.12
C PHE A 70 3.15 1.20 10.23
N ILE A 71 3.58 1.72 11.39
CA ILE A 71 3.88 0.93 12.58
C ILE A 71 2.61 0.24 13.07
N GLY A 72 1.50 0.97 13.14
CA GLY A 72 0.19 0.42 13.49
C GLY A 72 -0.25 -0.69 12.54
N VAL A 73 -0.14 -0.46 11.22
CA VAL A 73 -0.45 -1.48 10.21
C VAL A 73 0.40 -2.72 10.40
N LEU A 74 1.72 -2.57 10.57
CA LEU A 74 2.64 -3.69 10.75
C LEU A 74 2.27 -4.55 11.96
N THR A 75 1.82 -3.94 13.05
CA THR A 75 1.42 -4.64 14.27
C THR A 75 0.22 -5.58 14.06
N PHE A 76 -0.77 -5.16 13.25
CA PHE A 76 -2.02 -5.90 13.10
C PHE A 76 -2.16 -6.66 11.78
N VAL A 77 -1.31 -6.41 10.77
CA VAL A 77 -1.41 -7.06 9.46
C VAL A 77 -1.31 -8.60 9.55
N LEU A 78 -0.44 -9.12 10.41
CA LEU A 78 -0.32 -10.56 10.64
C LEU A 78 -1.49 -11.14 11.43
N LEU A 79 -2.01 -10.37 12.38
CA LEU A 79 -3.12 -10.79 13.25
C LEU A 79 -4.46 -10.78 12.51
N SER A 80 -4.58 -9.98 11.45
CA SER A 80 -5.81 -9.84 10.65
C SER A 80 -6.29 -11.18 10.07
N GLY A 81 -5.35 -12.00 9.57
CA GLY A 81 -5.67 -13.36 9.10
C GLY A 81 -6.27 -14.22 10.20
N TYR A 82 -5.60 -14.32 11.35
CA TYR A 82 -6.06 -15.07 12.51
C TYR A 82 -7.45 -14.62 12.99
N PHE A 83 -7.66 -13.32 13.11
CA PHE A 83 -8.96 -12.78 13.51
C PHE A 83 -10.03 -13.03 12.45
N SER A 84 -9.70 -12.97 11.16
CA SER A 84 -10.64 -13.27 10.08
C SER A 84 -11.11 -14.72 10.09
N ASP A 85 -10.20 -15.66 10.37
CA ASP A 85 -10.53 -17.08 10.47
C ASP A 85 -11.41 -17.37 11.71
N ARG A 86 -11.11 -16.68 12.83
CA ARG A 86 -11.83 -16.93 14.09
C ARG A 86 -13.18 -16.21 14.18
N TYR A 87 -13.24 -14.96 13.74
CA TYR A 87 -14.42 -14.10 13.92
C TYR A 87 -15.18 -13.80 12.63
N GLY A 88 -14.63 -14.23 11.47
CA GLY A 88 -15.16 -13.98 10.13
C GLY A 88 -14.72 -12.62 9.57
N HIS A 89 -14.44 -12.59 8.28
CA HIS A 89 -13.95 -11.42 7.54
C HIS A 89 -14.78 -10.15 7.79
N ARG A 90 -16.11 -10.27 7.78
CA ARG A 90 -17.02 -9.12 7.96
C ARG A 90 -16.78 -8.36 9.27
N ARG A 91 -16.63 -9.09 10.39
CA ARG A 91 -16.41 -8.44 11.70
C ARG A 91 -15.08 -7.75 11.77
N VAL A 92 -14.03 -8.40 11.26
CA VAL A 92 -12.68 -7.84 11.24
C VAL A 92 -12.61 -6.59 10.35
N ILE A 93 -13.23 -6.64 9.18
CA ILE A 93 -13.37 -5.49 8.26
C ILE A 93 -14.12 -4.33 8.95
N LEU A 94 -15.27 -4.61 9.63
CA LEU A 94 -16.03 -3.58 10.33
C LEU A 94 -15.22 -2.92 11.44
N VAL A 95 -14.57 -3.74 12.29
CA VAL A 95 -13.71 -3.20 13.37
C VAL A 95 -12.60 -2.36 12.79
N GLY A 96 -11.92 -2.85 11.76
CA GLY A 96 -10.87 -2.10 11.07
C GLY A 96 -11.36 -0.75 10.53
N LEU A 97 -12.48 -0.75 9.79
CA LEU A 97 -13.12 0.45 9.25
C LEU A 97 -13.49 1.46 10.35
N VAL A 98 -14.15 1.02 11.41
CA VAL A 98 -14.57 1.89 12.52
C VAL A 98 -13.35 2.49 13.21
N VAL A 99 -12.34 1.68 13.50
CA VAL A 99 -11.13 2.14 14.21
C VAL A 99 -10.38 3.18 13.36
N PHE A 100 -10.06 2.89 12.10
CA PHE A 100 -9.30 3.87 11.34
C PHE A 100 -10.10 5.14 11.06
N THR A 101 -11.40 5.05 10.76
CA THR A 101 -12.26 6.21 10.52
C THR A 101 -12.37 7.11 11.76
N ALA A 102 -12.62 6.51 12.93
CA ALA A 102 -12.77 7.24 14.18
C ALA A 102 -11.45 7.92 14.62
N PHE A 103 -10.34 7.18 14.56
CA PHE A 103 -9.05 7.71 15.00
C PHE A 103 -8.46 8.73 14.02
N THR A 104 -8.76 8.63 12.72
CA THR A 104 -8.45 9.71 11.77
C THR A 104 -9.22 10.98 12.08
N TRP A 105 -10.50 10.87 12.43
CA TRP A 105 -11.26 12.02 12.88
C TRP A 105 -10.65 12.65 14.15
N LEU A 106 -10.22 11.82 15.11
CA LEU A 106 -9.58 12.28 16.35
C LEU A 106 -8.25 13.01 16.09
N ILE A 107 -7.51 12.73 15.01
CA ILE A 107 -6.31 13.51 14.66
C ILE A 107 -6.65 15.01 14.55
N GLY A 108 -7.82 15.35 14.01
CA GLY A 108 -8.28 16.73 13.93
C GLY A 108 -8.44 17.43 15.29
N THR A 109 -8.60 16.68 16.39
CA THR A 109 -8.72 17.23 17.76
C THR A 109 -7.39 17.34 18.48
N ALA A 110 -6.28 16.81 17.91
CA ALA A 110 -5.01 16.74 18.58
C ALA A 110 -4.47 18.14 18.97
N ALA A 111 -4.08 18.28 20.23
CA ALA A 111 -3.52 19.51 20.78
C ALA A 111 -1.97 19.48 20.78
N ASN A 112 -1.36 18.30 20.71
CA ASN A 112 0.08 18.10 20.78
C ASN A 112 0.54 16.90 19.92
N PHE A 113 1.87 16.74 19.79
CA PHE A 113 2.47 15.65 19.02
C PHE A 113 2.05 14.27 19.52
N GLN A 114 2.04 14.07 20.82
CA GLN A 114 1.78 12.77 21.44
C GLN A 114 0.36 12.27 21.12
N GLU A 115 -0.62 13.15 21.19
CA GLU A 115 -2.00 12.82 20.82
C GLU A 115 -2.11 12.49 19.34
N ALA A 116 -1.54 13.33 18.47
CA ALA A 116 -1.55 13.11 17.03
C ALA A 116 -0.85 11.77 16.67
N PHE A 117 0.27 11.47 17.32
CA PHE A 117 1.01 10.22 17.15
C PHE A 117 0.19 9.00 17.58
N VAL A 118 -0.42 9.03 18.78
CA VAL A 118 -1.23 7.92 19.28
C VAL A 118 -2.46 7.70 18.40
N TYR A 119 -3.17 8.77 18.02
CA TYR A 119 -4.33 8.64 17.15
C TYR A 119 -3.94 8.05 15.78
N ARG A 120 -2.81 8.48 15.25
CA ARG A 120 -2.28 7.96 13.98
C ARG A 120 -1.86 6.49 14.07
N LEU A 121 -1.22 6.10 15.18
CA LEU A 121 -0.84 4.71 15.46
C LEU A 121 -2.06 3.80 15.52
N VAL A 122 -3.11 4.21 16.26
CA VAL A 122 -4.33 3.41 16.43
C VAL A 122 -5.15 3.37 15.13
N SER A 123 -5.19 4.47 14.36
CA SER A 123 -5.73 4.44 12.98
C SER A 123 -5.04 3.34 12.16
N GLY A 124 -3.71 3.23 12.26
CA GLY A 124 -2.93 2.16 11.63
C GLY A 124 -3.32 0.75 12.07
N PHE A 125 -3.70 0.53 13.33
CA PHE A 125 -4.24 -0.77 13.78
C PHE A 125 -5.51 -1.14 13.00
N GLY A 126 -6.43 -0.19 12.84
CA GLY A 126 -7.64 -0.37 12.05
C GLY A 126 -7.34 -0.74 10.59
N GLU A 127 -6.37 -0.07 9.97
CA GLU A 127 -5.92 -0.35 8.62
C GLU A 127 -5.29 -1.73 8.47
N GLY A 128 -4.45 -2.14 9.44
CA GLY A 128 -3.81 -3.45 9.49
C GLY A 128 -4.82 -4.59 9.63
N LEU A 129 -5.95 -4.35 10.28
CA LEU A 129 -7.07 -5.29 10.34
C LEU A 129 -7.87 -5.33 9.03
N PHE A 130 -8.17 -4.15 8.46
CA PHE A 130 -9.04 -4.02 7.30
C PHE A 130 -8.45 -4.63 6.03
N TRP A 131 -7.25 -4.21 5.65
CA TRP A 131 -6.68 -4.49 4.33
C TRP A 131 -6.53 -5.99 4.01
N PRO A 132 -5.86 -6.84 4.84
CA PRO A 132 -5.73 -8.26 4.54
C PRO A 132 -7.06 -9.00 4.58
N ALA A 133 -7.95 -8.63 5.51
CA ALA A 133 -9.27 -9.21 5.62
C ALA A 133 -10.15 -8.90 4.39
N ALA A 134 -10.11 -7.66 3.89
CA ALA A 134 -10.86 -7.24 2.71
C ALA A 134 -10.32 -7.93 1.44
N MET A 135 -8.98 -7.97 1.27
CA MET A 135 -8.34 -8.66 0.15
C MET A 135 -8.69 -10.15 0.13
N SER A 136 -8.63 -10.83 1.28
CA SER A 136 -9.01 -12.23 1.41
C SER A 136 -10.49 -12.46 1.11
N ALA A 137 -11.37 -11.60 1.61
CA ALA A 137 -12.81 -11.68 1.34
C ALA A 137 -13.11 -11.53 -0.16
N VAL A 138 -12.47 -10.59 -0.85
CA VAL A 138 -12.60 -10.41 -2.31
C VAL A 138 -12.10 -11.64 -3.06
N ALA A 139 -10.91 -12.14 -2.72
CA ALA A 139 -10.34 -13.32 -3.38
C ALA A 139 -11.22 -14.56 -3.21
N ASN A 140 -11.77 -14.78 -2.01
CA ASN A 140 -12.64 -15.91 -1.70
C ASN A 140 -13.99 -15.79 -2.42
N TYR A 141 -14.60 -14.61 -2.43
CA TYR A 141 -15.91 -14.39 -3.05
C TYR A 141 -15.89 -14.59 -4.56
N PHE A 142 -14.86 -14.07 -5.25
CA PHE A 142 -14.78 -14.12 -6.71
C PHE A 142 -14.07 -15.37 -7.27
N GLY A 143 -13.43 -16.17 -6.45
CA GLY A 143 -12.87 -17.48 -6.81
C GLY A 143 -12.12 -17.47 -8.15
N ARG A 144 -12.74 -18.00 -9.22
CA ARG A 144 -12.15 -18.09 -10.56
C ARG A 144 -11.83 -16.71 -11.17
N ASN A 145 -12.63 -15.69 -10.87
CA ASN A 145 -12.49 -14.33 -11.41
C ASN A 145 -11.78 -13.39 -10.43
N LYS A 146 -11.06 -13.92 -9.44
CA LYS A 146 -10.39 -13.14 -8.38
C LYS A 146 -9.38 -12.13 -8.91
N GLY A 147 -8.73 -12.39 -10.05
CA GLY A 147 -7.74 -11.49 -10.63
C GLY A 147 -8.35 -10.12 -11.00
N LEU A 148 -9.46 -10.12 -11.73
CA LEU A 148 -10.18 -8.91 -12.09
C LEU A 148 -10.73 -8.19 -10.83
N ALA A 149 -11.32 -8.95 -9.91
CA ALA A 149 -11.90 -8.39 -8.69
C ALA A 149 -10.84 -7.73 -7.79
N LEU A 150 -9.69 -8.36 -7.62
CA LEU A 150 -8.56 -7.77 -6.90
C LEU A 150 -7.98 -6.56 -7.65
N GLY A 151 -7.93 -6.59 -8.99
CA GLY A 151 -7.54 -5.44 -9.80
C GLY A 151 -8.42 -4.22 -9.55
N VAL A 152 -9.74 -4.40 -9.55
CA VAL A 152 -10.70 -3.33 -9.21
C VAL A 152 -10.51 -2.89 -7.76
N PHE A 153 -10.36 -3.81 -6.81
CA PHE A 153 -10.10 -3.49 -5.41
C PHE A 153 -8.84 -2.61 -5.26
N TYR A 154 -7.73 -2.98 -5.90
CA TYR A 154 -6.48 -2.22 -5.84
C TYR A 154 -6.54 -0.85 -6.55
N ALA A 155 -7.40 -0.66 -7.55
CA ALA A 155 -7.62 0.65 -8.15
C ALA A 155 -8.16 1.67 -7.13
N GLY A 156 -8.88 1.20 -6.10
CA GLY A 156 -9.31 2.01 -4.96
C GLY A 156 -8.14 2.65 -4.21
N PHE A 157 -6.96 2.02 -4.18
CA PHE A 157 -5.76 2.58 -3.52
C PHE A 157 -5.31 3.90 -4.15
N ASP A 158 -5.09 3.92 -5.45
CA ASP A 158 -4.55 5.12 -6.12
C ASP A 158 -5.60 6.23 -6.18
N LEU A 159 -6.85 5.88 -6.49
CA LEU A 159 -7.94 6.85 -6.54
C LEU A 159 -8.22 7.44 -5.14
N GLY A 160 -8.22 6.60 -4.11
CA GLY A 160 -8.35 7.06 -2.72
C GLY A 160 -7.20 7.96 -2.30
N GLY A 161 -5.98 7.59 -2.67
CA GLY A 161 -4.80 8.39 -2.39
C GLY A 161 -4.82 9.76 -3.08
N ALA A 162 -5.27 9.82 -4.33
CA ALA A 162 -5.48 11.07 -5.04
C ALA A 162 -6.57 11.92 -4.35
N ALA A 163 -7.69 11.28 -3.96
CA ALA A 163 -8.77 11.95 -3.25
C ALA A 163 -8.33 12.52 -1.90
N GLY A 164 -7.57 11.78 -1.10
CA GLY A 164 -7.08 12.25 0.19
C GLY A 164 -6.15 13.46 0.08
N ASN A 165 -5.20 13.44 -0.87
CA ASN A 165 -4.36 14.61 -1.16
C ASN A 165 -5.20 15.81 -1.61
N THR A 166 -6.20 15.58 -2.46
CA THR A 166 -7.09 16.64 -2.98
C THR A 166 -7.98 17.20 -1.88
N ILE A 167 -8.63 16.34 -1.08
CA ILE A 167 -9.47 16.75 0.07
C ILE A 167 -8.63 17.56 1.05
N GLY A 168 -7.46 17.06 1.46
CA GLY A 168 -6.57 17.76 2.36
C GLY A 168 -6.21 19.16 1.83
N SER A 169 -5.80 19.24 0.57
CA SER A 169 -5.36 20.50 -0.05
C SER A 169 -6.49 21.50 -0.24
N ILE A 170 -7.67 21.06 -0.70
CA ILE A 170 -8.82 21.93 -0.92
C ILE A 170 -9.39 22.43 0.41
N THR A 171 -9.60 21.54 1.39
CA THR A 171 -10.13 21.94 2.69
C THR A 171 -9.22 22.95 3.39
N PHE A 172 -7.90 22.73 3.36
CA PHE A 172 -6.95 23.69 3.91
C PHE A 172 -6.96 25.03 3.16
N THR A 173 -7.09 25.02 1.84
CA THR A 173 -7.16 26.26 1.05
C THR A 173 -8.40 27.09 1.39
N LEU A 174 -9.52 26.42 1.66
CA LEU A 174 -10.79 27.07 1.98
C LEU A 174 -10.88 27.57 3.43
N THR A 175 -10.26 26.85 4.38
CA THR A 175 -10.45 27.11 5.82
C THR A 175 -9.20 27.64 6.52
N ALA A 176 -8.03 27.54 5.90
CA ALA A 176 -6.73 27.77 6.49
C ALA A 176 -6.44 26.93 7.77
N ASP A 177 -7.28 25.91 8.04
CA ASP A 177 -7.13 25.01 9.18
C ASP A 177 -6.95 23.56 8.71
N TRP A 178 -5.82 22.97 9.08
CA TRP A 178 -5.48 21.59 8.76
C TRP A 178 -6.43 20.57 9.41
N ARG A 179 -7.05 20.92 10.52
CA ARG A 179 -8.00 20.06 11.27
C ARG A 179 -9.21 19.69 10.42
N THR A 180 -9.69 20.64 9.63
CA THR A 180 -10.85 20.44 8.74
C THR A 180 -10.66 19.26 7.80
N ALA A 181 -9.45 19.03 7.29
CA ALA A 181 -9.15 17.89 6.42
C ALA A 181 -9.39 16.55 7.13
N PHE A 182 -9.02 16.47 8.42
CA PHE A 182 -9.22 15.27 9.23
C PHE A 182 -10.67 15.08 9.72
N TYR A 183 -11.50 16.10 9.65
CA TYR A 183 -12.94 15.96 9.88
C TYR A 183 -13.68 15.52 8.61
N VAL A 184 -13.25 15.97 7.43
CA VAL A 184 -13.91 15.69 6.15
C VAL A 184 -13.53 14.32 5.59
N ALA A 185 -12.25 13.97 5.57
CA ALA A 185 -11.79 12.72 4.93
C ALA A 185 -12.43 11.45 5.53
N PRO A 186 -12.61 11.30 6.86
CA PRO A 186 -13.24 10.12 7.45
C PRO A 186 -14.71 9.93 7.08
N LEU A 187 -15.40 11.00 6.62
CA LEU A 187 -16.78 10.88 6.15
C LEU A 187 -16.91 9.88 4.99
N LEU A 188 -15.85 9.66 4.21
CA LEU A 188 -15.79 8.64 3.17
C LEU A 188 -15.92 7.21 3.72
N GLY A 189 -15.50 6.98 4.97
CA GLY A 189 -15.61 5.66 5.63
C GLY A 189 -17.03 5.33 6.10
N ILE A 190 -17.85 6.33 6.41
CA ILE A 190 -19.20 6.12 6.98
C ILE A 190 -20.10 5.29 6.05
N PRO A 191 -20.28 5.64 4.76
CA PRO A 191 -21.10 4.84 3.86
C PRO A 191 -20.55 3.43 3.64
N VAL A 192 -19.23 3.25 3.72
CA VAL A 192 -18.60 1.93 3.62
C VAL A 192 -18.95 1.08 4.84
N ILE A 193 -18.84 1.64 6.06
CA ILE A 193 -19.22 0.95 7.29
C ILE A 193 -20.69 0.52 7.21
N ALA A 194 -21.58 1.42 6.80
CA ALA A 194 -23.01 1.13 6.63
C ALA A 194 -23.23 0.01 5.58
N GLY A 195 -22.53 0.07 4.45
CA GLY A 195 -22.59 -0.93 3.38
C GLY A 195 -22.13 -2.31 3.83
N VAL A 196 -20.98 -2.40 4.56
CA VAL A 196 -20.49 -3.67 5.12
C VAL A 196 -21.45 -4.19 6.20
N PHE A 197 -22.03 -3.29 7.00
CA PHE A 197 -23.02 -3.68 8.00
C PHE A 197 -24.28 -4.27 7.36
N ALA A 198 -24.79 -3.69 6.30
CA ALA A 198 -25.97 -4.16 5.57
C ALA A 198 -25.71 -5.49 4.79
N SER A 199 -24.46 -5.77 4.39
CA SER A 199 -24.09 -6.88 3.50
C SER A 199 -23.85 -8.22 4.21
N LYS A 200 -24.56 -8.53 5.32
CA LYS A 200 -24.33 -9.73 6.14
C LYS A 200 -24.36 -11.03 5.33
N ARG A 201 -25.32 -11.20 4.42
CA ARG A 201 -25.49 -12.41 3.58
C ARG A 201 -24.32 -12.63 2.65
N THR A 202 -23.87 -11.58 1.97
CA THR A 202 -22.78 -11.61 1.01
C THR A 202 -21.45 -12.04 1.66
N PHE A 203 -21.16 -11.58 2.87
CA PHE A 203 -19.98 -12.02 3.62
C PHE A 203 -20.06 -13.45 4.15
N SER A 204 -21.25 -13.99 4.36
CA SER A 204 -21.42 -15.40 4.73
C SER A 204 -21.03 -16.34 3.59
N GLU A 205 -21.29 -15.93 2.35
CA GLU A 205 -20.90 -16.67 1.14
C GLU A 205 -19.39 -16.60 0.89
N ALA A 206 -18.75 -15.49 1.27
CA ALA A 206 -17.28 -15.30 1.16
C ALA A 206 -16.48 -16.07 2.24
N ALA A 207 -17.13 -16.62 3.24
CA ALA A 207 -16.51 -17.38 4.32
C ALA A 207 -16.22 -18.82 3.91
N THR A 208 -15.32 -19.02 2.95
CA THR A 208 -14.82 -20.35 2.63
C THR A 208 -13.69 -20.71 3.60
N ARG A 209 -13.71 -21.94 4.09
CA ARG A 209 -12.77 -22.52 5.03
C ARG A 209 -11.33 -22.26 4.61
N THR A 210 -10.67 -21.32 5.23
CA THR A 210 -9.21 -21.24 5.18
C THR A 210 -8.67 -22.27 6.17
N GLY A 211 -7.86 -23.18 5.65
CA GLY A 211 -7.17 -24.16 6.50
C GLY A 211 -6.37 -23.42 7.58
N THR A 212 -6.30 -24.02 8.77
CA THR A 212 -5.48 -23.54 9.89
C THR A 212 -4.04 -23.25 9.40
N LEU A 213 -3.73 -21.99 9.19
CA LEU A 213 -2.37 -21.55 8.86
C LEU A 213 -1.50 -21.80 10.09
N SER A 214 -0.60 -22.76 10.00
CA SER A 214 0.55 -22.83 10.91
C SER A 214 1.57 -21.78 10.47
N ILE A 215 1.25 -20.51 10.76
CA ILE A 215 1.96 -19.31 10.27
C ILE A 215 3.48 -19.42 10.46
N GLY A 216 3.96 -20.07 11.52
CA GLY A 216 5.39 -20.09 11.84
C GLY A 216 6.21 -21.07 11.01
N LYS A 217 5.83 -22.36 10.93
CA LYS A 217 6.64 -23.39 10.28
C LYS A 217 6.58 -23.29 8.75
N ASP A 218 5.41 -22.99 8.19
CA ASP A 218 5.25 -22.85 6.75
C ASP A 218 5.93 -21.59 6.22
N ALA A 219 5.84 -20.47 6.91
CA ALA A 219 6.55 -19.23 6.56
C ALA A 219 8.06 -19.42 6.55
N LEU A 220 8.62 -20.07 7.60
CA LEU A 220 10.04 -20.31 7.68
C LEU A 220 10.54 -21.27 6.60
N SER A 221 9.75 -22.29 6.26
CA SER A 221 10.07 -23.22 5.16
C SER A 221 10.09 -22.52 3.79
N LEU A 222 9.15 -21.60 3.55
CA LEU A 222 9.10 -20.82 2.33
C LEU A 222 10.26 -19.84 2.20
N LEU A 223 10.69 -19.21 3.30
CA LEU A 223 11.87 -18.34 3.31
C LEU A 223 13.21 -19.09 3.07
N LYS A 224 13.25 -20.41 3.20
CA LYS A 224 14.41 -21.21 2.77
C LYS A 224 14.48 -21.39 1.24
N ASN A 225 13.39 -21.18 0.53
CA ASN A 225 13.38 -21.20 -0.93
C ASN A 225 14.02 -19.90 -1.47
N ARG A 226 15.14 -20.04 -2.18
CA ARG A 226 15.92 -18.91 -2.72
C ARG A 226 15.06 -17.95 -3.57
N ARG A 227 14.13 -18.49 -4.36
CA ARG A 227 13.26 -17.67 -5.20
C ARG A 227 12.25 -16.88 -4.39
N VAL A 228 11.62 -17.49 -3.39
CA VAL A 228 10.68 -16.82 -2.49
C VAL A 228 11.40 -15.74 -1.70
N SER A 229 12.58 -16.01 -1.15
CA SER A 229 13.38 -15.03 -0.43
C SER A 229 13.81 -13.85 -1.32
N ALA A 230 14.18 -14.11 -2.58
CA ALA A 230 14.49 -13.05 -3.53
C ALA A 230 13.26 -12.16 -3.84
N ILE A 231 12.06 -12.77 -3.95
CA ILE A 231 10.80 -12.00 -4.09
C ILE A 231 10.52 -11.15 -2.86
N MET A 232 10.75 -11.69 -1.64
CA MET A 232 10.56 -10.93 -0.40
C MET A 232 11.52 -9.75 -0.30
N ALA A 233 12.81 -9.96 -0.61
CA ALA A 233 13.81 -8.90 -0.66
C ALA A 233 13.45 -7.82 -1.70
N PHE A 234 13.03 -8.25 -2.88
CA PHE A 234 12.57 -7.33 -3.91
C PHE A 234 11.34 -6.53 -3.46
N ALA A 235 10.33 -7.19 -2.86
CA ALA A 235 9.12 -6.54 -2.35
C ALA A 235 9.44 -5.49 -1.27
N PHE A 236 10.38 -5.82 -0.38
CA PHE A 236 10.88 -4.91 0.64
C PHE A 236 11.51 -3.66 -0.01
N LEU A 237 12.47 -3.85 -0.92
CA LEU A 237 13.19 -2.75 -1.57
C LEU A 237 12.28 -1.89 -2.45
N ALA A 238 11.36 -2.51 -3.20
CA ALA A 238 10.40 -1.79 -4.03
C ALA A 238 9.46 -0.89 -3.20
N THR A 239 9.01 -1.40 -2.05
CA THR A 239 8.17 -0.60 -1.15
C THR A 239 8.96 0.50 -0.49
N TRP A 240 10.16 0.21 -0.01
CA TRP A 240 11.04 1.24 0.56
C TRP A 240 11.32 2.36 -0.45
N ALA A 241 11.68 2.00 -1.70
CA ALA A 241 11.97 2.97 -2.75
C ALA A 241 10.79 3.88 -3.12
N SER A 242 9.54 3.42 -2.91
CA SER A 242 8.35 4.12 -3.40
C SER A 242 7.48 4.75 -2.30
N VAL A 243 7.60 4.31 -1.04
CA VAL A 243 6.69 4.77 0.03
C VAL A 243 6.76 6.27 0.32
N TRP A 244 7.91 6.90 0.09
CA TRP A 244 8.09 8.34 0.27
C TRP A 244 7.14 9.17 -0.61
N GLN A 245 6.81 8.70 -1.80
CA GLN A 245 5.87 9.39 -2.69
C GLN A 245 4.47 9.51 -2.06
N VAL A 246 4.03 8.47 -1.38
CA VAL A 246 2.74 8.46 -0.70
C VAL A 246 2.78 9.28 0.59
N ALA A 247 3.89 9.21 1.33
CA ALA A 247 4.01 9.81 2.66
C ALA A 247 4.43 11.29 2.63
N TYR A 248 5.30 11.67 1.70
CA TYR A 248 6.01 12.95 1.78
C TYR A 248 6.01 13.81 0.52
N LEU A 249 5.46 13.36 -0.60
CA LEU A 249 5.60 14.11 -1.85
C LEU A 249 5.08 15.56 -1.74
N PRO A 250 3.91 15.85 -1.13
CA PRO A 250 3.49 17.23 -0.88
C PRO A 250 4.46 18.00 0.01
N TYR A 251 4.99 17.36 1.07
CA TYR A 251 5.97 17.98 1.96
C TYR A 251 7.26 18.35 1.20
N TYR A 252 7.76 17.44 0.35
CA TYR A 252 8.95 17.66 -0.46
C TYR A 252 8.79 18.87 -1.40
N TYR A 253 7.68 18.94 -2.16
CA TYR A 253 7.41 20.06 -3.07
C TYR A 253 7.38 21.40 -2.34
N ARG A 254 6.77 21.43 -1.16
CA ARG A 254 6.68 22.66 -0.37
C ARG A 254 8.03 23.07 0.20
N SER A 255 8.80 22.11 0.68
CA SER A 255 10.09 22.39 1.31
C SER A 255 11.20 22.74 0.29
N VAL A 256 11.17 22.18 -0.91
CA VAL A 256 12.22 22.34 -1.93
C VAL A 256 11.88 23.42 -2.96
N PHE A 257 10.60 23.48 -3.37
CA PHE A 257 10.16 24.38 -4.45
C PHE A 257 9.24 25.51 -3.95
N GLY A 258 8.93 25.59 -2.66
CA GLY A 258 8.09 26.64 -2.10
C GLY A 258 6.62 26.62 -2.59
N THR A 259 6.12 25.48 -3.08
CA THR A 259 4.75 25.36 -3.61
C THR A 259 3.70 25.58 -2.55
N SER A 260 2.51 26.02 -2.95
CA SER A 260 1.37 26.11 -2.07
C SER A 260 0.87 24.70 -1.65
N VAL A 261 0.02 24.65 -0.60
CA VAL A 261 -0.61 23.38 -0.17
C VAL A 261 -1.45 22.80 -1.30
N ALA A 262 -2.23 23.66 -1.99
CA ALA A 262 -3.04 23.22 -3.12
C ALA A 262 -2.21 22.65 -4.26
N GLN A 263 -1.15 23.34 -4.70
CA GLN A 263 -0.28 22.86 -5.76
C GLN A 263 0.40 21.53 -5.40
N SER A 264 0.97 21.42 -4.20
CA SER A 264 1.67 20.22 -3.77
C SER A 264 0.74 19.00 -3.65
N GLY A 265 -0.48 19.19 -3.12
CA GLY A 265 -1.45 18.11 -2.99
C GLY A 265 -2.02 17.65 -4.32
N LEU A 266 -2.36 18.60 -5.23
CA LEU A 266 -2.84 18.26 -6.57
C LEU A 266 -1.77 17.56 -7.41
N THR A 267 -0.51 17.98 -7.28
CA THR A 267 0.60 17.28 -7.95
C THR A 267 0.78 15.85 -7.42
N ALA A 268 0.71 15.66 -6.11
CA ALA A 268 0.77 14.32 -5.52
C ALA A 268 -0.42 13.45 -5.95
N ALA A 269 -1.62 14.03 -6.07
CA ALA A 269 -2.78 13.35 -6.62
C ALA A 269 -2.54 12.88 -8.07
N ALA A 270 -1.96 13.74 -8.91
CA ALA A 270 -1.63 13.40 -10.31
C ALA A 270 -0.62 12.23 -10.40
N VAL A 271 0.37 12.17 -9.50
CA VAL A 271 1.32 11.04 -9.42
C VAL A 271 0.61 9.72 -9.14
N LEU A 272 -0.34 9.72 -8.20
CA LEU A 272 -1.12 8.53 -7.85
C LEU A 272 -2.06 8.11 -8.99
N LEU A 273 -2.73 9.06 -9.64
CA LEU A 273 -3.57 8.77 -10.81
C LEU A 273 -2.75 8.18 -11.97
N ALA A 274 -1.55 8.70 -12.22
CA ALA A 274 -0.62 8.10 -13.18
C ALA A 274 -0.23 6.68 -12.77
N GLY A 275 -0.01 6.42 -11.48
CA GLY A 275 0.24 5.09 -10.93
C GLY A 275 -0.90 4.11 -11.17
N MET A 276 -2.16 4.55 -11.04
CA MET A 276 -3.34 3.73 -11.36
C MET A 276 -3.33 3.27 -12.82
N VAL A 277 -3.03 4.18 -13.75
CA VAL A 277 -2.90 3.85 -15.18
C VAL A 277 -1.75 2.88 -15.41
N GLY A 278 -0.58 3.12 -14.79
CA GLY A 278 0.59 2.25 -14.87
C GLY A 278 0.29 0.83 -14.41
N LYS A 279 -0.37 0.65 -13.26
CA LYS A 279 -0.80 -0.67 -12.76
C LYS A 279 -1.67 -1.42 -13.75
N THR A 280 -2.60 -0.72 -14.40
CA THR A 280 -3.52 -1.33 -15.38
C THR A 280 -2.78 -1.75 -16.64
N VAL A 281 -1.94 -0.88 -17.20
CA VAL A 281 -1.18 -1.14 -18.43
C VAL A 281 -0.19 -2.28 -18.23
N PHE A 282 0.67 -2.21 -17.22
CA PHE A 282 1.70 -3.21 -16.99
C PHE A 282 1.16 -4.49 -16.33
N GLY A 283 0.04 -4.41 -15.62
CA GLY A 283 -0.68 -5.59 -15.16
C GLY A 283 -1.09 -6.47 -16.34
N ARG A 284 -1.73 -5.90 -17.36
CA ARG A 284 -2.07 -6.62 -18.60
C ARG A 284 -0.83 -7.09 -19.37
N LEU A 285 0.17 -6.23 -19.50
CA LEU A 285 1.41 -6.58 -20.19
C LEU A 285 2.11 -7.76 -19.52
N SER A 286 2.04 -7.89 -18.19
CA SER A 286 2.64 -8.98 -17.42
C SER A 286 2.04 -10.36 -17.72
N ASP A 287 0.88 -10.42 -18.34
CA ASP A 287 0.27 -11.69 -18.77
C ASP A 287 0.83 -12.20 -20.10
N SER A 288 1.42 -11.31 -20.91
CA SER A 288 1.96 -11.64 -22.25
C SER A 288 3.49 -11.67 -22.30
N VAL A 289 4.17 -11.06 -21.33
CA VAL A 289 5.64 -11.02 -21.26
C VAL A 289 6.17 -11.66 -19.99
N ARG A 290 7.45 -12.03 -19.99
CA ARG A 290 8.10 -12.59 -18.80
C ARG A 290 8.15 -11.56 -17.67
N ARG A 291 7.51 -11.87 -16.55
CA ARG A 291 7.38 -10.99 -15.38
C ARG A 291 8.70 -10.56 -14.77
N ASP A 292 9.68 -11.46 -14.73
CA ASP A 292 11.04 -11.18 -14.26
C ASP A 292 11.76 -10.10 -15.10
N ARG A 293 11.65 -10.19 -16.44
CA ARG A 293 12.22 -9.18 -17.35
C ARG A 293 11.47 -7.84 -17.23
N LEU A 294 10.15 -7.90 -17.11
CA LEU A 294 9.32 -6.69 -16.96
C LEU A 294 9.67 -5.94 -15.68
N ILE A 295 9.78 -6.65 -14.55
CA ILE A 295 10.20 -6.06 -13.26
C ILE A 295 11.58 -5.42 -13.38
N MET A 296 12.53 -6.08 -14.01
CA MET A 296 13.88 -5.55 -14.22
C MET A 296 13.86 -4.26 -15.03
N GLY A 297 13.14 -4.22 -16.16
CA GLY A 297 13.01 -3.02 -16.99
C GLY A 297 12.36 -1.87 -16.23
N LEU A 298 11.25 -2.12 -15.53
CA LEU A 298 10.58 -1.12 -14.69
C LEU A 298 11.50 -0.58 -13.60
N SER A 299 12.27 -1.45 -12.93
CA SER A 299 13.19 -1.04 -11.87
C SER A 299 14.27 -0.08 -12.37
N VAL A 300 14.86 -0.37 -13.53
CA VAL A 300 15.88 0.51 -14.15
C VAL A 300 15.28 1.88 -14.51
N VAL A 301 14.09 1.88 -15.10
CA VAL A 301 13.38 3.13 -15.44
C VAL A 301 13.10 3.97 -14.19
N VAL A 302 12.64 3.34 -13.11
CA VAL A 302 12.35 4.04 -11.83
C VAL A 302 13.62 4.65 -11.23
N VAL A 303 14.76 3.94 -11.26
CA VAL A 303 16.05 4.49 -10.81
C VAL A 303 16.41 5.75 -11.59
N GLY A 304 16.33 5.69 -12.93
CA GLY A 304 16.60 6.84 -13.79
C GLY A 304 15.68 8.03 -13.50
N LEU A 305 14.36 7.78 -13.37
CA LEU A 305 13.39 8.83 -13.08
C LEU A 305 13.59 9.46 -11.70
N TYR A 306 13.93 8.68 -10.67
CA TYR A 306 14.28 9.24 -9.36
C TYR A 306 15.55 10.07 -9.42
N GLY A 307 16.57 9.63 -10.18
CA GLY A 307 17.78 10.42 -10.40
C GLY A 307 17.46 11.80 -11.01
N VAL A 308 16.66 11.84 -12.07
CA VAL A 308 16.24 13.12 -12.72
C VAL A 308 15.35 13.94 -11.78
N PHE A 309 14.40 13.33 -11.07
CA PHE A 309 13.52 14.03 -10.13
C PHE A 309 14.30 14.77 -9.04
N PHE A 310 15.23 14.09 -8.37
CA PHE A 310 15.99 14.71 -7.29
C PHE A 310 17.08 15.69 -7.79
N ALA A 311 17.52 15.57 -9.04
CA ALA A 311 18.40 16.53 -9.70
C ALA A 311 17.65 17.76 -10.26
N ALA A 312 16.32 17.70 -10.37
CA ALA A 312 15.52 18.78 -10.95
C ALA A 312 15.71 20.11 -10.20
N SER A 313 16.03 21.15 -10.95
CA SER A 313 16.17 22.54 -10.46
C SER A 313 14.87 23.33 -10.57
N ASP A 314 14.00 22.97 -11.51
CA ASP A 314 12.70 23.62 -11.73
C ASP A 314 11.53 22.69 -11.37
N LEU A 315 10.40 23.33 -11.04
CA LEU A 315 9.18 22.63 -10.61
C LEU A 315 8.56 21.81 -11.75
N GLY A 316 8.60 22.28 -12.98
CA GLY A 316 7.99 21.60 -14.12
C GLY A 316 8.64 20.25 -14.39
N LEU A 317 9.97 20.20 -14.41
CA LEU A 317 10.75 18.96 -14.55
C LEU A 317 10.49 18.03 -13.36
N ALA A 318 10.44 18.56 -12.13
CA ALA A 318 10.13 17.76 -10.93
C ALA A 318 8.73 17.14 -11.00
N ILE A 319 7.70 17.88 -11.44
CA ILE A 319 6.34 17.36 -11.60
C ILE A 319 6.29 16.27 -12.66
N THR A 320 6.84 16.54 -13.84
CA THR A 320 6.81 15.62 -14.98
C THR A 320 7.50 14.29 -14.64
N THR A 321 8.68 14.37 -14.03
CA THR A 321 9.44 13.16 -13.63
C THR A 321 8.79 12.41 -12.48
N ALA A 322 8.14 13.10 -11.52
CA ALA A 322 7.39 12.43 -10.46
C ALA A 322 6.15 11.70 -10.98
N VAL A 323 5.40 12.31 -11.91
CA VAL A 323 4.24 11.68 -12.55
C VAL A 323 4.68 10.44 -13.34
N ALA A 324 5.77 10.54 -14.11
CA ALA A 324 6.36 9.40 -14.80
C ALA A 324 6.85 8.33 -13.81
N ALA A 325 7.53 8.73 -12.73
CA ALA A 325 7.98 7.80 -11.70
C ALA A 325 6.79 7.10 -11.01
N GLY A 326 5.70 7.80 -10.72
CA GLY A 326 4.46 7.23 -10.20
C GLY A 326 3.88 6.18 -11.13
N PHE A 327 3.82 6.46 -12.44
CA PHE A 327 3.34 5.54 -13.46
C PHE A 327 4.14 4.22 -13.48
N PHE A 328 5.46 4.29 -13.51
CA PHE A 328 6.31 3.10 -13.60
C PHE A 328 6.52 2.39 -12.25
N SER A 329 6.69 3.11 -11.15
CA SER A 329 6.91 2.49 -9.83
C SER A 329 5.68 1.77 -9.31
N SER A 330 4.48 2.33 -9.50
CA SER A 330 3.23 1.67 -9.13
C SER A 330 2.98 0.39 -9.90
N ALA A 331 3.43 0.31 -11.17
CA ALA A 331 3.31 -0.86 -12.03
C ALA A 331 4.07 -2.09 -11.50
N ILE A 332 5.11 -1.89 -10.71
CA ILE A 332 5.92 -2.97 -10.13
C ILE A 332 5.06 -3.86 -9.20
N PHE A 333 4.15 -3.27 -8.42
CA PHE A 333 3.39 -3.98 -7.39
C PHE A 333 2.51 -5.11 -7.92
N PRO A 334 1.59 -4.92 -8.90
CA PRO A 334 0.78 -6.02 -9.41
C PRO A 334 1.60 -7.11 -10.09
N VAL A 335 2.65 -6.73 -10.83
CA VAL A 335 3.54 -7.70 -11.50
C VAL A 335 4.29 -8.55 -10.48
N MET A 336 4.77 -7.94 -9.40
CA MET A 336 5.44 -8.62 -8.29
C MET A 336 4.49 -9.55 -7.53
N GLN A 337 3.25 -9.13 -7.25
CA GLN A 337 2.25 -9.97 -6.58
C GLN A 337 1.88 -11.19 -7.44
N ALA A 338 1.76 -11.01 -8.75
CA ALA A 338 1.55 -12.12 -9.68
C ALA A 338 2.75 -13.10 -9.67
N LEU A 339 3.99 -12.57 -9.69
CA LEU A 339 5.20 -13.40 -9.60
C LEU A 339 5.28 -14.16 -8.26
N ALA A 340 4.92 -13.52 -7.16
CA ALA A 340 4.86 -14.14 -5.84
C ALA A 340 3.83 -15.28 -5.80
N SER A 341 2.65 -15.06 -6.36
CA SER A 341 1.60 -16.07 -6.48
C SER A 341 2.06 -17.28 -7.30
N ASP A 342 2.72 -17.07 -8.45
CA ASP A 342 3.26 -18.17 -9.30
C ASP A 342 4.33 -18.99 -8.59
N SER A 343 5.05 -18.39 -7.65
CA SER A 343 6.15 -19.03 -6.93
C SER A 343 5.72 -19.73 -5.64
N SER A 344 4.41 -19.78 -5.37
CA SER A 344 3.85 -20.19 -4.07
C SER A 344 3.79 -21.70 -3.82
N ALA A 345 3.98 -22.54 -4.85
CA ALA A 345 3.85 -24.01 -4.77
C ALA A 345 2.56 -24.46 -4.01
N GLY A 346 1.43 -23.82 -4.30
CA GLY A 346 0.13 -24.10 -3.65
C GLY A 346 -0.12 -23.38 -2.33
N LYS A 347 0.86 -22.64 -1.78
CA LYS A 347 0.73 -21.85 -0.52
C LYS A 347 0.60 -20.35 -0.79
N THR A 348 -0.24 -19.97 -1.77
CA THR A 348 -0.39 -18.59 -2.25
C THR A 348 -0.71 -17.60 -1.13
N GLY A 349 -1.63 -17.95 -0.24
CA GLY A 349 -1.99 -17.08 0.90
C GLY A 349 -0.80 -16.78 1.82
N THR A 350 0.03 -17.77 2.12
CA THR A 350 1.20 -17.60 2.98
C THR A 350 2.27 -16.72 2.30
N VAL A 351 2.53 -16.95 1.01
CA VAL A 351 3.51 -16.14 0.26
C VAL A 351 3.05 -14.69 0.14
N LEU A 352 1.77 -14.45 -0.16
CA LEU A 352 1.22 -13.08 -0.23
C LEU A 352 1.21 -12.40 1.16
N GLY A 353 0.91 -13.13 2.22
CA GLY A 353 0.99 -12.64 3.60
C GLY A 353 2.43 -12.25 4.00
N LEU A 354 3.41 -13.07 3.67
CA LEU A 354 4.83 -12.74 3.85
C LEU A 354 5.21 -11.49 3.06
N THR A 355 4.83 -11.42 1.78
CA THR A 355 5.10 -10.26 0.93
C THR A 355 4.57 -8.98 1.59
N THR A 356 3.33 -9.01 2.09
CA THR A 356 2.70 -7.87 2.77
C THR A 356 3.46 -7.47 4.04
N THR A 357 3.95 -8.43 4.81
CA THR A 357 4.74 -8.17 6.02
C THR A 357 6.06 -7.48 5.69
N PHE A 358 6.79 -7.99 4.69
CA PHE A 358 8.03 -7.36 4.23
C PHE A 358 7.80 -5.95 3.68
N GLN A 359 6.72 -5.75 2.94
CA GLN A 359 6.31 -4.43 2.45
C GLN A 359 5.97 -3.47 3.61
N SER A 360 5.23 -3.91 4.62
CA SER A 360 4.87 -3.08 5.78
C SER A 360 6.11 -2.69 6.59
N THR A 361 7.05 -3.62 6.78
CA THR A 361 8.33 -3.34 7.43
C THR A 361 9.15 -2.31 6.65
N ALA A 362 9.23 -2.49 5.33
CA ALA A 362 9.91 -1.56 4.44
C ALA A 362 9.28 -0.16 4.46
N ALA A 363 7.95 -0.09 4.57
CA ALA A 363 7.25 1.19 4.65
C ALA A 363 7.61 1.97 5.91
N VAL A 364 7.71 1.30 7.07
CA VAL A 364 8.17 1.93 8.32
C VAL A 364 9.58 2.51 8.15
N ILE A 365 10.52 1.72 7.64
CA ILE A 365 11.91 2.15 7.44
C ILE A 365 11.99 3.27 6.40
N GLY A 366 11.29 3.14 5.28
CA GLY A 366 11.29 4.11 4.19
C GLY A 366 10.66 5.45 4.54
N VAL A 367 9.83 5.48 5.59
CA VAL A 367 9.27 6.72 6.12
C VAL A 367 10.17 7.32 7.21
N LEU A 368 10.77 6.51 8.08
CA LEU A 368 11.62 7.00 9.17
C LEU A 368 13.00 7.48 8.69
N LEU A 369 13.59 6.80 7.71
CA LEU A 369 14.96 7.10 7.27
C LEU A 369 15.14 8.53 6.74
N PRO A 370 14.27 9.07 5.86
CA PRO A 370 14.37 10.47 5.46
C PRO A 370 14.32 11.42 6.65
N GLY A 371 13.49 11.11 7.67
CA GLY A 371 13.39 11.90 8.89
C GLY A 371 14.69 11.95 9.72
N ALA A 372 15.42 10.83 9.77
CA ALA A 372 16.73 10.77 10.42
C ALA A 372 17.82 11.56 9.65
N LEU A 373 17.64 11.70 8.34
CA LEU A 373 18.60 12.37 7.47
C LEU A 373 18.26 13.85 7.18
N LEU A 374 17.17 14.40 7.73
CA LEU A 374 16.74 15.77 7.43
C LEU A 374 17.80 16.83 7.77
N ALA A 375 18.66 16.58 8.74
CA ALA A 375 19.78 17.48 9.08
C ALA A 375 20.77 17.68 7.91
N SER A 376 20.87 16.72 6.97
CA SER A 376 21.69 16.83 5.76
C SER A 376 21.02 17.64 4.63
N GLY A 377 19.82 18.14 4.87
CA GLY A 377 19.00 18.86 3.91
C GLY A 377 17.90 18.00 3.29
N VAL A 378 16.72 18.60 3.11
CA VAL A 378 15.49 17.89 2.67
C VAL A 378 15.71 17.11 1.38
N ARG A 379 16.31 17.72 0.37
CA ARG A 379 16.55 17.09 -0.95
C ARG A 379 17.41 15.84 -0.83
N TRP A 380 18.52 15.91 -0.09
CA TRP A 380 19.46 14.80 0.09
C TRP A 380 18.87 13.68 0.92
N ALA A 381 18.12 14.00 1.98
CA ALA A 381 17.47 13.01 2.82
C ALA A 381 16.50 12.12 2.02
N PHE A 382 15.67 12.74 1.19
CA PHE A 382 14.72 11.99 0.34
C PHE A 382 15.40 11.33 -0.87
N ALA A 383 16.39 11.96 -1.49
CA ALA A 383 17.15 11.35 -2.57
C ALA A 383 17.85 10.06 -2.12
N PHE A 384 18.54 10.10 -0.99
CA PHE A 384 19.16 8.91 -0.41
C PHE A 384 18.13 7.83 -0.04
N GLY A 385 17.04 8.22 0.64
CA GLY A 385 15.98 7.31 1.06
C GLY A 385 15.22 6.65 -0.09
N ALA A 386 15.25 7.22 -1.29
CA ALA A 386 14.56 6.68 -2.47
C ALA A 386 15.52 6.01 -3.48
N ILE A 387 16.63 6.65 -3.83
CA ILE A 387 17.53 6.18 -4.89
C ILE A 387 18.30 4.94 -4.45
N VAL A 388 18.83 4.91 -3.22
CA VAL A 388 19.60 3.77 -2.73
C VAL A 388 18.77 2.48 -2.74
N PRO A 389 17.55 2.43 -2.14
CA PRO A 389 16.73 1.23 -2.24
C PRO A 389 16.23 0.95 -3.66
N ALA A 390 16.05 1.96 -4.51
CA ALA A 390 15.69 1.74 -5.92
C ALA A 390 16.82 1.06 -6.70
N ILE A 391 18.07 1.45 -6.49
CA ILE A 391 19.25 0.77 -7.07
C ILE A 391 19.33 -0.67 -6.54
N ALA A 392 19.20 -0.86 -5.22
CA ALA A 392 19.20 -2.20 -4.63
C ALA A 392 18.06 -3.07 -5.17
N MET A 393 16.87 -2.49 -5.40
CA MET A 393 15.73 -3.15 -6.05
C MET A 393 16.07 -3.58 -7.48
N ALA A 394 16.74 -2.73 -8.25
CA ALA A 394 17.17 -3.07 -9.62
C ALA A 394 18.14 -4.25 -9.61
N PHE A 395 19.11 -4.29 -8.68
CA PHE A 395 20.00 -5.45 -8.51
C PHE A 395 19.23 -6.70 -8.06
N ALA A 396 18.31 -6.59 -7.10
CA ALA A 396 17.49 -7.70 -6.65
C ALA A 396 16.65 -8.31 -7.78
N SER A 397 16.22 -7.50 -8.76
CA SER A 397 15.50 -8.00 -9.94
C SER A 397 16.34 -8.90 -10.85
N VAL A 398 17.65 -8.70 -10.89
CA VAL A 398 18.61 -9.59 -11.60
C VAL A 398 18.68 -10.94 -10.89
N LEU A 399 18.77 -10.94 -9.55
CA LEU A 399 18.79 -12.18 -8.75
C LEU A 399 17.49 -13.00 -8.91
N LEU A 400 16.35 -12.33 -9.10
CA LEU A 400 15.07 -13.01 -9.40
C LEU A 400 15.14 -13.78 -10.73
N ARG A 401 15.79 -13.23 -11.73
CA ARG A 401 16.00 -13.88 -13.02
C ARG A 401 16.92 -15.10 -12.90
N GLU A 402 18.07 -14.95 -12.26
CA GLU A 402 19.04 -16.02 -12.07
C GLU A 402 18.48 -17.18 -11.23
N SER A 403 17.69 -16.90 -10.20
CA SER A 403 17.07 -17.93 -9.35
C SER A 403 16.06 -18.80 -10.09
N ARG A 404 15.51 -18.33 -11.21
CA ARG A 404 14.65 -19.11 -12.10
C ARG A 404 15.49 -20.01 -13.00
N GLU A 405 16.52 -19.47 -13.65
CA GLU A 405 17.38 -20.21 -14.56
C GLU A 405 18.08 -21.40 -13.84
N SER A 406 18.44 -21.20 -12.57
CA SER A 406 18.99 -22.27 -11.71
C SER A 406 17.96 -23.35 -11.33
N GLY A 407 16.67 -22.97 -11.18
CA GLY A 407 15.58 -23.91 -10.90
C GLY A 407 15.19 -24.76 -12.12
N ASP A 408 15.19 -24.17 -13.29
CA ASP A 408 14.90 -24.89 -14.56
C ASP A 408 15.99 -25.90 -14.92
N ILE A 409 17.26 -25.63 -14.56
CA ILE A 409 18.39 -26.58 -14.75
C ILE A 409 18.28 -27.76 -13.79
N GLY A 410 17.70 -27.57 -12.58
CA GLY A 410 17.54 -28.65 -11.58
C GLY A 410 16.44 -29.65 -11.91
N LEU A 411 15.42 -29.25 -12.65
CA LEU A 411 14.30 -30.12 -13.06
C LEU A 411 14.63 -30.95 -14.31
N GLY A 412 15.61 -30.53 -15.13
CA GLY A 412 16.03 -31.25 -16.34
C GLY A 412 17.07 -32.37 -16.12
N ARG A 413 17.51 -32.62 -14.87
CA ARG A 413 18.54 -33.62 -14.57
C ARG A 413 18.04 -34.91 -13.91
N ASN A 414 16.75 -35.00 -13.58
CA ASN A 414 16.18 -36.20 -12.92
C ASN A 414 15.31 -37.08 -13.83
N ASP A 415 15.23 -36.78 -15.13
CA ASP A 415 14.46 -37.55 -16.11
C ASP A 415 15.35 -38.02 -17.28
N LEU A 416 16.53 -38.66 -16.97
CA LEU A 416 17.26 -39.49 -17.90
C LEU A 416 17.68 -40.79 -17.21
#